data_867ea0cf75045667deb11d301dae5b5b
#
_entry.id   867ea0cf75045667deb11d301dae5b5b
#
_cell.length_a   1.000
_cell.length_b   1.000
_cell.length_c   1.000
_cell.angle_alpha   90.00
_cell.angle_beta   90.00
_cell.angle_gamma   90.00
#
_symmetry.space_group_name_H-M   'P 1'
#
loop_
_entity.id
_entity.type
_entity.pdbx_description
1 polymer ?
#
loop_
_entity_poly.entity_id
_entity_poly.type
_entity_poly.pdbx_seq_one_letter_code
_entity_poly.pdbx_strand_id
1 'polypeptide(L)'
;MTKKALNILLSLIILIPIVLFFGIWDYYAVNIPKWDDHALKSFIIEYAGATDWQGKLSALVRQHNEHRIALTRLFAWLDFSVFGSLNYRHLMVAGNLLLLLAIPIWYGILKDNKKPYYALIPVPFLWLSLALWENMYWGMASIQNFGVVTLSLWSIYLSVNKKFSLYILAILLGLLAVFTSPNGILALPVSAVLLFLTGNRKRFALWILSSGGIGYLYFLNYIQPESNPESKASLIQLVKGYMAFLGSFAESFPVLDHFFVCIFMGTVLFLVSISIASTIIFRVFQNNYQTQTAKATDLFCLGTIMFVLGTTLVVVYGRAGFGLETLITSRYKIYSVLLLITCYIYLVIPIRGSFLSPYITGILALSVTFNVFSYHYHLVDVHNLRKMLTMEQFNWT
;
A
#
# COMPACT_ATOMS: atom_id res chain seq x y z
N MET A 1 -1.53 -23.51 -30.01
CA MET A 1 -2.31 -22.32 -29.58
C MET A 1 -1.65 -21.07 -30.17
N THR A 2 -2.42 -20.18 -30.78
CA THR A 2 -1.88 -18.91 -31.31
C THR A 2 -1.43 -18.00 -30.15
N LYS A 3 -0.44 -17.11 -30.39
CA LYS A 3 0.00 -16.13 -29.39
C LYS A 3 -1.16 -15.27 -28.84
N LYS A 4 -2.15 -14.96 -29.70
CA LYS A 4 -3.36 -14.23 -29.32
C LYS A 4 -4.23 -15.03 -28.35
N ALA A 5 -4.48 -16.31 -28.62
CA ALA A 5 -5.25 -17.20 -27.75
C ALA A 5 -4.56 -17.39 -26.39
N LEU A 6 -3.23 -17.52 -26.37
CA LEU A 6 -2.47 -17.60 -25.13
C LEU A 6 -2.63 -16.31 -24.29
N ASN A 7 -2.48 -15.15 -24.90
CA ASN A 7 -2.62 -13.88 -24.17
C ASN A 7 -4.05 -13.69 -23.61
N ILE A 8 -5.08 -14.12 -24.33
CA ILE A 8 -6.46 -14.09 -23.83
C ILE A 8 -6.60 -15.00 -22.61
N LEU A 9 -6.11 -16.24 -22.67
CA LEU A 9 -6.15 -17.17 -21.55
C LEU A 9 -5.42 -16.59 -20.32
N LEU A 10 -4.22 -16.02 -20.49
CA LEU A 10 -3.45 -15.41 -19.41
C LEU A 10 -4.18 -14.20 -18.81
N SER A 11 -4.86 -13.40 -19.65
CA SER A 11 -5.69 -12.28 -19.15
C SER A 11 -6.88 -12.78 -18.33
N LEU A 12 -7.52 -13.88 -18.74
CA LEU A 12 -8.60 -14.50 -17.95
C LEU A 12 -8.10 -14.99 -16.59
N ILE A 13 -6.89 -15.56 -16.52
CA ILE A 13 -6.28 -15.98 -15.24
C ILE A 13 -6.02 -14.78 -14.33
N ILE A 14 -5.55 -13.65 -14.87
CA ILE A 14 -5.34 -12.40 -14.12
C ILE A 14 -6.66 -11.84 -13.58
N LEU A 15 -7.77 -12.03 -14.31
CA LEU A 15 -9.10 -11.57 -13.86
C LEU A 15 -9.66 -12.39 -12.68
N ILE A 16 -9.22 -13.62 -12.48
CA ILE A 16 -9.74 -14.48 -11.39
C ILE A 16 -9.63 -13.80 -10.02
N PRO A 17 -8.44 -13.38 -9.53
CA PRO A 17 -8.35 -12.73 -8.23
C PRO A 17 -9.09 -11.38 -8.18
N ILE A 18 -9.21 -10.66 -9.29
CA ILE A 18 -9.99 -9.41 -9.36
C ILE A 18 -11.48 -9.70 -9.13
N VAL A 19 -12.03 -10.66 -9.87
CA VAL A 19 -13.45 -11.05 -9.76
C VAL A 19 -13.75 -11.62 -8.37
N LEU A 20 -12.89 -12.47 -7.84
CA LEU A 20 -13.04 -13.01 -6.48
C LEU A 20 -13.02 -11.88 -5.43
N PHE A 21 -12.04 -10.98 -5.50
CA PHE A 21 -11.90 -9.88 -4.57
C PHE A 21 -13.14 -8.99 -4.55
N PHE A 22 -13.58 -8.50 -5.71
CA PHE A 22 -14.74 -7.62 -5.78
C PHE A 22 -16.07 -8.36 -5.59
N GLY A 23 -16.19 -9.63 -5.99
CA GLY A 23 -17.37 -10.44 -5.75
C GLY A 23 -17.61 -10.72 -4.26
N ILE A 24 -16.55 -11.08 -3.52
CA ILE A 24 -16.62 -11.28 -2.06
C ILE A 24 -16.85 -9.93 -1.37
N TRP A 25 -16.19 -8.86 -1.83
CA TRP A 25 -16.45 -7.52 -1.29
C TRP A 25 -17.92 -7.14 -1.46
N ASP A 26 -18.50 -7.27 -2.65
CA ASP A 26 -19.89 -6.88 -2.92
C ASP A 26 -20.89 -7.66 -2.06
N TYR A 27 -20.66 -8.96 -1.88
CA TYR A 27 -21.52 -9.84 -1.08
C TYR A 27 -21.54 -9.44 0.40
N TYR A 28 -20.41 -9.03 0.98
CA TYR A 28 -20.30 -8.75 2.42
C TYR A 28 -20.35 -7.27 2.76
N ALA A 29 -20.06 -6.36 1.85
CA ALA A 29 -20.05 -4.92 2.11
C ALA A 29 -21.46 -4.40 2.46
N VAL A 30 -21.53 -3.57 3.50
CA VAL A 30 -22.77 -2.91 3.95
C VAL A 30 -22.58 -1.40 3.97
N ASN A 31 -23.65 -0.64 3.76
CA ASN A 31 -23.61 0.83 3.84
C ASN A 31 -23.80 1.30 5.28
N ILE A 32 -22.91 0.90 6.16
CA ILE A 32 -22.93 1.24 7.58
C ILE A 32 -21.57 1.81 7.94
N PRO A 33 -21.49 2.98 8.62
CA PRO A 33 -20.24 3.56 9.06
C PRO A 33 -19.56 2.66 10.09
N LYS A 34 -18.23 2.50 9.95
CA LYS A 34 -17.41 1.76 10.89
C LYS A 34 -16.48 2.75 11.61
N TRP A 35 -16.54 2.80 12.94
CA TRP A 35 -15.62 3.57 13.79
C TRP A 35 -15.41 5.03 13.30
N ASP A 36 -14.22 5.36 12.81
CA ASP A 36 -13.86 6.71 12.38
C ASP A 36 -14.64 7.21 11.15
N ASP A 37 -15.38 6.34 10.44
CA ASP A 37 -16.24 6.74 9.34
C ASP A 37 -17.29 7.81 9.76
N HIS A 38 -17.70 7.81 11.04
CA HIS A 38 -18.62 8.82 11.56
C HIS A 38 -18.07 10.25 11.45
N ALA A 39 -16.74 10.44 11.53
CA ALA A 39 -16.11 11.74 11.38
C ALA A 39 -16.29 12.35 9.98
N LEU A 40 -16.59 11.55 8.97
CA LEU A 40 -16.87 12.05 7.61
C LEU A 40 -18.21 12.80 7.55
N LYS A 41 -19.20 12.44 8.37
CA LYS A 41 -20.45 13.19 8.46
C LYS A 41 -20.21 14.59 9.00
N SER A 42 -19.44 14.70 10.09
CA SER A 42 -19.06 16.01 10.67
C SER A 42 -18.28 16.87 9.67
N PHE A 43 -17.36 16.25 8.92
CA PHE A 43 -16.64 16.95 7.86
C PHE A 43 -17.58 17.49 6.77
N ILE A 44 -18.56 16.72 6.31
CA ILE A 44 -19.51 17.17 5.27
C ILE A 44 -20.31 18.37 5.76
N ILE A 45 -20.81 18.35 7.01
CA ILE A 45 -21.55 19.46 7.60
C ILE A 45 -20.68 20.72 7.65
N GLU A 46 -19.45 20.61 8.12
CA GLU A 46 -18.49 21.72 8.20
C GLU A 46 -18.14 22.28 6.82
N TYR A 47 -17.82 21.40 5.87
CA TYR A 47 -17.44 21.79 4.51
C TYR A 47 -18.61 22.45 3.75
N ALA A 48 -19.83 21.92 3.89
CA ALA A 48 -21.02 22.49 3.29
C ALA A 48 -21.41 23.83 3.92
N GLY A 49 -21.21 24.00 5.23
CA GLY A 49 -21.50 25.24 5.96
C GLY A 49 -20.46 26.34 5.75
N ALA A 50 -19.27 26.02 5.22
CA ALA A 50 -18.23 27.01 4.94
C ALA A 50 -18.64 27.90 3.75
N THR A 51 -18.69 29.22 4.00
CA THR A 51 -19.12 30.23 3.02
C THR A 51 -18.03 30.65 2.06
N ASP A 52 -16.75 30.49 2.46
CA ASP A 52 -15.58 30.87 1.69
C ASP A 52 -14.67 29.67 1.34
N TRP A 53 -13.77 29.88 0.40
CA TRP A 53 -12.84 28.86 -0.04
C TRP A 53 -11.80 28.49 1.04
N GLN A 54 -11.46 29.42 1.93
CA GLN A 54 -10.49 29.22 3.01
C GLN A 54 -11.06 28.27 4.05
N GLY A 55 -12.31 28.44 4.46
CA GLY A 55 -13.04 27.54 5.35
C GLY A 55 -13.16 26.13 4.74
N LYS A 56 -13.51 26.04 3.44
CA LYS A 56 -13.55 24.74 2.73
C LYS A 56 -12.20 24.04 2.70
N LEU A 57 -11.14 24.76 2.38
CA LEU A 57 -9.79 24.20 2.37
C LEU A 57 -9.36 23.76 3.78
N SER A 58 -9.63 24.58 4.79
CA SER A 58 -9.36 24.27 6.19
C SER A 58 -10.06 22.97 6.62
N ALA A 59 -11.36 22.83 6.34
CA ALA A 59 -12.12 21.62 6.63
C ALA A 59 -11.54 20.40 5.92
N LEU A 60 -11.14 20.54 4.65
CA LEU A 60 -10.57 19.45 3.86
C LEU A 60 -9.25 18.92 4.43
N VAL A 61 -8.32 19.82 4.81
CA VAL A 61 -6.96 19.46 5.26
C VAL A 61 -6.81 19.37 6.78
N ARG A 62 -7.89 19.64 7.55
CA ARG A 62 -7.85 19.58 9.01
C ARG A 62 -7.38 18.22 9.50
N GLN A 63 -6.61 18.23 10.57
CA GLN A 63 -6.16 17.02 11.24
C GLN A 63 -7.32 16.14 11.73
N HIS A 64 -7.18 14.84 11.64
CA HIS A 64 -8.06 13.82 12.19
C HIS A 64 -7.17 12.82 12.94
N ASN A 65 -7.31 12.77 14.26
CA ASN A 65 -6.35 12.06 15.12
C ASN A 65 -4.89 12.47 14.76
N GLU A 66 -4.01 11.53 14.52
CA GLU A 66 -2.64 11.77 14.08
C GLU A 66 -2.49 11.97 12.55
N HIS A 67 -3.60 12.04 11.80
CA HIS A 67 -3.60 12.02 10.34
C HIS A 67 -4.16 13.30 9.72
N ARG A 68 -3.78 13.59 8.47
CA ARG A 68 -4.53 14.44 7.55
C ARG A 68 -5.05 13.55 6.44
N ILE A 69 -6.38 13.49 6.28
CA ILE A 69 -7.10 12.54 5.42
C ILE A 69 -7.80 13.25 4.26
N ALA A 70 -7.14 14.24 3.65
CA ALA A 70 -7.76 15.11 2.65
C ALA A 70 -8.30 14.31 1.44
N LEU A 71 -7.61 13.27 0.99
CA LEU A 71 -8.10 12.44 -0.12
C LEU A 71 -9.42 11.74 0.26
N THR A 72 -9.51 11.13 1.44
CA THR A 72 -10.73 10.48 1.91
C THR A 72 -11.88 11.46 2.01
N ARG A 73 -11.63 12.66 2.55
CA ARG A 73 -12.63 13.73 2.63
C ARG A 73 -13.09 14.21 1.26
N LEU A 74 -12.18 14.32 0.30
CA LEU A 74 -12.52 14.66 -1.08
C LEU A 74 -13.46 13.62 -1.69
N PHE A 75 -13.18 12.33 -1.53
CA PHE A 75 -14.08 11.27 -1.99
C PHE A 75 -15.44 11.32 -1.28
N ALA A 76 -15.45 11.53 0.03
CA ALA A 76 -16.70 11.67 0.79
C ALA A 76 -17.53 12.87 0.33
N TRP A 77 -16.89 14.02 0.07
CA TRP A 77 -17.56 15.19 -0.48
C TRP A 77 -18.11 14.96 -1.89
N LEU A 78 -17.33 14.31 -2.77
CA LEU A 78 -17.77 13.97 -4.12
C LEU A 78 -18.99 13.03 -4.09
N ASP A 79 -18.95 11.99 -3.24
CA ASP A 79 -20.07 11.06 -3.06
C ASP A 79 -21.33 11.80 -2.60
N PHE A 80 -21.21 12.61 -1.55
CA PHE A 80 -22.32 13.43 -1.05
C PHE A 80 -22.86 14.42 -2.09
N SER A 81 -21.98 15.07 -2.84
CA SER A 81 -22.38 16.06 -3.86
C SER A 81 -23.13 15.43 -5.04
N VAL A 82 -22.80 14.19 -5.39
CA VAL A 82 -23.43 13.47 -6.51
C VAL A 82 -24.72 12.79 -6.09
N PHE A 83 -24.75 12.17 -4.89
CA PHE A 83 -25.86 11.32 -4.47
C PHE A 83 -26.76 11.94 -3.38
N GLY A 84 -26.42 13.12 -2.86
CA GLY A 84 -27.17 13.80 -1.79
C GLY A 84 -27.06 13.15 -0.41
N SER A 85 -26.37 12.02 -0.30
CA SER A 85 -26.13 11.29 0.94
C SER A 85 -24.80 10.56 0.88
N LEU A 86 -24.14 10.37 2.03
CA LEU A 86 -22.88 9.64 2.11
C LEU A 86 -23.13 8.13 2.06
N ASN A 87 -22.52 7.45 1.11
CA ASN A 87 -22.57 6.00 0.96
C ASN A 87 -21.20 5.37 1.20
N TYR A 88 -21.04 4.66 2.32
CA TYR A 88 -19.79 4.03 2.70
C TYR A 88 -19.37 2.90 1.75
N ARG A 89 -20.31 2.22 1.08
CA ARG A 89 -19.95 1.25 0.02
C ARG A 89 -19.26 1.92 -1.16
N HIS A 90 -19.67 3.15 -1.55
CA HIS A 90 -18.99 3.89 -2.60
C HIS A 90 -17.56 4.25 -2.20
N LEU A 91 -17.35 4.65 -0.93
CA LEU A 91 -16.00 4.92 -0.41
C LEU A 91 -15.13 3.65 -0.39
N MET A 92 -15.69 2.52 0.07
CA MET A 92 -14.99 1.22 0.04
C MET A 92 -14.60 0.85 -1.39
N VAL A 93 -15.50 0.98 -2.37
CA VAL A 93 -15.20 0.69 -3.78
C VAL A 93 -14.09 1.58 -4.30
N ALA A 94 -14.16 2.89 -4.03
CA ALA A 94 -13.13 3.84 -4.45
C ALA A 94 -11.75 3.45 -3.88
N GLY A 95 -11.69 3.13 -2.58
CA GLY A 95 -10.45 2.66 -1.95
C GLY A 95 -9.94 1.34 -2.53
N ASN A 96 -10.81 0.35 -2.72
CA ASN A 96 -10.45 -0.94 -3.32
C ASN A 96 -9.97 -0.80 -4.78
N LEU A 97 -10.54 0.13 -5.56
CA LEU A 97 -10.07 0.43 -6.91
C LEU A 97 -8.66 1.04 -6.93
N LEU A 98 -8.24 1.76 -5.86
CA LEU A 98 -6.87 2.28 -5.77
C LEU A 98 -5.83 1.15 -5.78
N LEU A 99 -6.14 -0.04 -5.26
CA LEU A 99 -5.24 -1.21 -5.36
C LEU A 99 -4.97 -1.59 -6.82
N LEU A 100 -5.97 -1.53 -7.69
CA LEU A 100 -5.80 -1.88 -9.11
C LEU A 100 -4.84 -0.92 -9.81
N LEU A 101 -4.77 0.35 -9.37
CA LEU A 101 -3.88 1.36 -9.95
C LEU A 101 -2.39 1.10 -9.66
N ALA A 102 -2.03 0.20 -8.75
CA ALA A 102 -0.64 -0.22 -8.56
C ALA A 102 -0.18 -1.26 -9.59
N ILE A 103 -1.08 -2.10 -10.11
CA ILE A 103 -0.77 -3.19 -11.04
C ILE A 103 -0.05 -2.72 -12.31
N PRO A 104 -0.43 -1.59 -12.96
CA PRO A 104 0.28 -1.06 -14.12
C PRO A 104 1.76 -0.76 -13.90
N ILE A 105 2.19 -0.44 -12.68
CA ILE A 105 3.61 -0.22 -12.37
C ILE A 105 4.40 -1.52 -12.59
N TRP A 106 3.97 -2.62 -11.99
CA TRP A 106 4.64 -3.92 -12.11
C TRP A 106 4.57 -4.48 -13.54
N TYR A 107 3.42 -4.29 -14.23
CA TYR A 107 3.29 -4.61 -15.64
C TYR A 107 4.31 -3.84 -16.49
N GLY A 108 4.42 -2.52 -16.28
CA GLY A 108 5.38 -1.66 -16.98
C GLY A 108 6.82 -2.14 -16.76
N ILE A 109 7.20 -2.41 -15.51
CA ILE A 109 8.52 -2.90 -15.16
C ILE A 109 8.84 -4.24 -15.86
N LEU A 110 7.92 -5.21 -15.79
CA LEU A 110 8.11 -6.52 -16.43
C LEU A 110 8.22 -6.37 -17.96
N LYS A 111 7.35 -5.58 -18.58
CA LYS A 111 7.36 -5.30 -20.02
C LYS A 111 8.66 -4.63 -20.46
N ASP A 112 9.12 -3.60 -19.76
CA ASP A 112 10.32 -2.84 -20.09
C ASP A 112 11.59 -3.71 -19.95
N ASN A 113 11.56 -4.70 -19.04
CA ASN A 113 12.62 -5.72 -18.90
C ASN A 113 12.41 -6.96 -19.78
N LYS A 114 11.51 -6.85 -20.79
CA LYS A 114 11.23 -7.91 -21.79
C LYS A 114 10.79 -9.24 -21.17
N LYS A 115 10.09 -9.19 -20.04
CA LYS A 115 9.50 -10.38 -19.44
C LYS A 115 8.20 -10.75 -20.12
N PRO A 116 7.87 -12.05 -20.22
CA PRO A 116 6.62 -12.50 -20.80
C PRO A 116 5.44 -12.06 -19.94
N TYR A 117 4.28 -11.88 -20.56
CA TYR A 117 3.06 -11.42 -19.88
C TYR A 117 2.65 -12.29 -18.69
N TYR A 118 2.90 -13.60 -18.77
CA TYR A 118 2.57 -14.52 -17.68
C TYR A 118 3.40 -14.29 -16.40
N ALA A 119 4.52 -13.54 -16.46
CA ALA A 119 5.26 -13.14 -15.27
C ALA A 119 4.47 -12.16 -14.37
N LEU A 120 3.39 -11.54 -14.88
CA LEU A 120 2.53 -10.68 -14.07
C LEU A 120 1.54 -11.50 -13.22
N ILE A 121 1.18 -12.72 -13.62
CA ILE A 121 0.06 -13.47 -13.04
C ILE A 121 0.17 -13.67 -11.51
N PRO A 122 1.35 -13.95 -10.91
CA PRO A 122 1.46 -14.09 -9.46
C PRO A 122 1.04 -12.83 -8.68
N VAL A 123 1.24 -11.64 -9.27
CA VAL A 123 1.06 -10.36 -8.59
C VAL A 123 -0.39 -10.11 -8.16
N PRO A 124 -1.43 -10.23 -9.02
CA PRO A 124 -2.82 -10.05 -8.59
C PRO A 124 -3.27 -11.06 -7.52
N PHE A 125 -2.78 -12.32 -7.54
CA PHE A 125 -3.10 -13.31 -6.50
C PHE A 125 -2.52 -12.93 -5.14
N LEU A 126 -1.34 -12.31 -5.10
CA LEU A 126 -0.78 -11.78 -3.85
C LEU A 126 -1.49 -10.50 -3.43
N TRP A 127 -1.66 -9.55 -4.37
CA TRP A 127 -2.09 -8.18 -4.09
C TRP A 127 -3.57 -8.07 -3.74
N LEU A 128 -4.43 -8.86 -4.39
CA LEU A 128 -5.88 -8.86 -4.19
C LEU A 128 -6.29 -10.09 -3.36
N SER A 129 -5.78 -10.16 -2.13
CA SER A 129 -6.06 -11.22 -1.18
C SER A 129 -6.95 -10.73 -0.05
N LEU A 130 -7.70 -11.65 0.57
CA LEU A 130 -8.56 -11.32 1.71
C LEU A 130 -7.75 -11.03 2.99
N ALA A 131 -6.43 -11.22 2.96
CA ALA A 131 -5.54 -10.78 4.04
C ALA A 131 -5.67 -9.27 4.36
N LEU A 132 -6.20 -8.47 3.41
CA LEU A 132 -6.42 -7.02 3.54
C LEU A 132 -7.84 -6.65 3.98
N TRP A 133 -8.64 -7.62 4.45
CA TRP A 133 -10.08 -7.52 4.66
C TRP A 133 -10.51 -6.29 5.50
N GLU A 134 -9.77 -5.94 6.54
CA GLU A 134 -10.18 -4.87 7.44
C GLU A 134 -10.24 -3.50 6.71
N ASN A 135 -9.26 -3.21 5.87
CA ASN A 135 -9.27 -2.02 5.02
C ASN A 135 -10.33 -2.12 3.91
N MET A 136 -10.49 -3.32 3.33
CA MET A 136 -11.42 -3.58 2.23
C MET A 136 -12.87 -3.24 2.58
N TYR A 137 -13.25 -3.43 3.87
CA TYR A 137 -14.61 -3.22 4.40
C TYR A 137 -14.72 -2.01 5.34
N TRP A 138 -13.88 -1.00 5.15
CA TRP A 138 -13.91 0.21 5.96
C TRP A 138 -13.80 1.44 5.04
N GLY A 139 -14.86 2.26 4.98
CA GLY A 139 -14.98 3.36 4.02
C GLY A 139 -13.80 4.34 4.07
N MET A 140 -13.45 4.84 5.25
CA MET A 140 -12.31 5.72 5.44
C MET A 140 -10.97 5.01 5.19
N ALA A 141 -10.77 3.85 5.82
CA ALA A 141 -9.49 3.16 5.82
C ALA A 141 -9.12 2.59 4.45
N SER A 142 -10.09 2.19 3.61
CA SER A 142 -9.81 1.71 2.26
C SER A 142 -9.13 2.79 1.42
N ILE A 143 -9.65 4.01 1.42
CA ILE A 143 -9.07 5.13 0.68
C ILE A 143 -7.74 5.54 1.32
N GLN A 144 -7.69 5.63 2.64
CA GLN A 144 -6.50 6.06 3.38
C GLN A 144 -5.33 5.09 3.20
N ASN A 145 -5.53 3.80 3.51
CA ASN A 145 -4.44 2.82 3.56
C ASN A 145 -4.05 2.30 2.17
N PHE A 146 -5.02 2.07 1.28
CA PHE A 146 -4.71 1.67 -0.09
C PHE A 146 -4.23 2.85 -0.92
N GLY A 147 -4.82 4.03 -0.71
CA GLY A 147 -4.45 5.25 -1.38
C GLY A 147 -3.01 5.67 -1.10
N VAL A 148 -2.61 5.70 0.18
CA VAL A 148 -1.23 6.11 0.52
C VAL A 148 -0.18 5.19 -0.11
N VAL A 149 -0.42 3.88 -0.10
CA VAL A 149 0.51 2.92 -0.72
C VAL A 149 0.60 3.14 -2.22
N THR A 150 -0.54 3.21 -2.90
CA THR A 150 -0.59 3.36 -4.36
C THR A 150 0.02 4.70 -4.81
N LEU A 151 -0.32 5.80 -4.14
CA LEU A 151 0.22 7.13 -4.45
C LEU A 151 1.73 7.21 -4.19
N SER A 152 2.20 6.61 -3.08
CA SER A 152 3.64 6.53 -2.77
C SER A 152 4.40 5.72 -3.80
N LEU A 153 3.86 4.56 -4.23
CA LEU A 153 4.47 3.74 -5.28
C LEU A 153 4.59 4.50 -6.60
N TRP A 154 3.54 5.20 -7.02
CA TRP A 154 3.59 6.02 -8.23
C TRP A 154 4.54 7.18 -8.08
N SER A 155 4.58 7.87 -6.94
CA SER A 155 5.53 8.95 -6.66
C SER A 155 6.98 8.45 -6.77
N ILE A 156 7.31 7.32 -6.12
CA ILE A 156 8.63 6.69 -6.17
C ILE A 156 8.97 6.26 -7.61
N TYR A 157 8.05 5.60 -8.32
CA TYR A 157 8.27 5.11 -9.69
C TYR A 157 8.54 6.25 -10.69
N LEU A 158 7.77 7.34 -10.59
CA LEU A 158 7.88 8.47 -11.50
C LEU A 158 9.01 9.43 -11.15
N SER A 159 9.46 9.49 -9.88
CA SER A 159 10.51 10.41 -9.43
C SER A 159 11.82 10.25 -10.22
N VAL A 160 12.17 9.02 -10.56
CA VAL A 160 13.39 8.68 -11.32
C VAL A 160 13.19 8.71 -12.83
N ASN A 161 12.00 9.07 -13.33
CA ASN A 161 11.70 9.11 -14.76
C ASN A 161 12.43 10.31 -15.44
N LYS A 162 12.90 10.11 -16.69
CA LYS A 162 13.61 11.15 -17.42
C LYS A 162 12.73 12.33 -17.87
N LYS A 163 11.43 12.10 -18.10
CA LYS A 163 10.49 13.14 -18.54
C LYS A 163 10.18 14.07 -17.37
N PHE A 164 10.34 15.38 -17.58
CA PHE A 164 10.13 16.37 -16.53
C PHE A 164 8.66 16.46 -16.08
N SER A 165 7.71 16.31 -17.00
CA SER A 165 6.28 16.27 -16.66
C SER A 165 5.92 15.11 -15.71
N LEU A 166 6.50 13.92 -15.91
CA LEU A 166 6.30 12.78 -15.03
C LEU A 166 6.98 12.98 -13.67
N TYR A 167 8.10 13.68 -13.65
CA TYR A 167 8.76 14.08 -12.41
C TYR A 167 7.90 15.08 -11.60
N ILE A 168 7.27 16.08 -12.24
CA ILE A 168 6.32 16.98 -11.55
C ILE A 168 5.11 16.19 -11.05
N LEU A 169 4.59 15.27 -11.85
CA LEU A 169 3.51 14.39 -11.40
C LEU A 169 3.91 13.57 -10.17
N ALA A 170 5.18 13.11 -10.08
CA ALA A 170 5.68 12.42 -8.89
C ALA A 170 5.62 13.29 -7.63
N ILE A 171 5.95 14.59 -7.73
CA ILE A 171 5.84 15.54 -6.61
C ILE A 171 4.37 15.69 -6.17
N LEU A 172 3.45 15.85 -7.14
CA LEU A 172 2.01 15.98 -6.85
C LEU A 172 1.44 14.71 -6.19
N LEU A 173 1.84 13.53 -6.66
CA LEU A 173 1.43 12.25 -6.05
C LEU A 173 2.03 12.06 -4.66
N GLY A 174 3.27 12.52 -4.43
CA GLY A 174 3.88 12.57 -3.11
C GLY A 174 3.11 13.49 -2.15
N LEU A 175 2.72 14.68 -2.60
CA LEU A 175 1.85 15.59 -1.85
C LEU A 175 0.52 14.91 -1.49
N LEU A 176 -0.16 14.31 -2.46
CA LEU A 176 -1.41 13.59 -2.23
C LEU A 176 -1.23 12.42 -1.25
N ALA A 177 -0.13 11.67 -1.35
CA ALA A 177 0.17 10.57 -0.43
C ALA A 177 0.29 11.05 1.02
N VAL A 178 1.02 12.17 1.25
CA VAL A 178 1.20 12.79 2.57
C VAL A 178 -0.14 13.22 3.17
N PHE A 179 -1.02 13.82 2.36
CA PHE A 179 -2.36 14.25 2.79
C PHE A 179 -3.43 13.15 2.71
N THR A 180 -3.04 11.93 2.39
CA THR A 180 -3.89 10.73 2.47
C THR A 180 -3.66 9.98 3.78
N SER A 181 -2.39 9.81 4.17
CA SER A 181 -1.99 9.17 5.43
C SER A 181 -0.56 9.58 5.79
N PRO A 182 -0.18 9.69 7.08
CA PRO A 182 1.16 10.12 7.50
C PRO A 182 2.30 9.25 6.95
N ASN A 183 2.05 7.97 6.67
CA ASN A 183 3.05 7.09 6.05
C ASN A 183 3.51 7.58 4.67
N GLY A 184 2.68 8.37 3.99
CA GLY A 184 3.02 8.99 2.70
C GLY A 184 4.23 9.91 2.78
N ILE A 185 4.52 10.48 3.97
CA ILE A 185 5.70 11.34 4.17
C ILE A 185 7.01 10.60 3.87
N LEU A 186 7.05 9.27 4.07
CA LEU A 186 8.23 8.45 3.80
C LEU A 186 8.57 8.35 2.31
N ALA A 187 7.60 8.55 1.42
CA ALA A 187 7.88 8.60 -0.03
C ALA A 187 8.80 9.77 -0.41
N LEU A 188 8.79 10.86 0.39
CA LEU A 188 9.60 12.04 0.12
C LEU A 188 11.11 11.79 0.33
N PRO A 189 11.60 11.37 1.53
CA PRO A 189 13.01 11.07 1.74
C PRO A 189 13.47 9.87 0.89
N VAL A 190 12.61 8.87 0.68
CA VAL A 190 12.92 7.74 -0.20
C VAL A 190 13.24 8.24 -1.61
N SER A 191 12.36 9.02 -2.23
CA SER A 191 12.59 9.55 -3.57
C SER A 191 13.78 10.52 -3.62
N ALA A 192 14.06 11.26 -2.53
CA ALA A 192 15.25 12.09 -2.43
C ALA A 192 16.53 11.24 -2.53
N VAL A 193 16.61 10.13 -1.78
CA VAL A 193 17.74 9.19 -1.88
C VAL A 193 17.88 8.64 -3.31
N LEU A 194 16.78 8.23 -3.95
CA LEU A 194 16.83 7.73 -5.32
C LEU A 194 17.35 8.80 -6.30
N LEU A 195 16.88 10.04 -6.18
CA LEU A 195 17.34 11.16 -7.02
C LEU A 195 18.81 11.49 -6.77
N PHE A 196 19.28 11.44 -5.54
CA PHE A 196 20.70 11.56 -5.20
C PHE A 196 21.51 10.49 -5.93
N LEU A 197 21.07 9.22 -5.88
CA LEU A 197 21.72 8.10 -6.55
C LEU A 197 21.69 8.19 -8.09
N THR A 198 20.75 8.95 -8.68
CA THR A 198 20.77 9.22 -10.13
C THR A 198 21.85 10.23 -10.55
N GLY A 199 22.40 11.00 -9.63
CA GLY A 199 23.36 12.08 -9.88
C GLY A 199 22.74 13.37 -10.46
N ASN A 200 21.41 13.46 -10.56
CA ASN A 200 20.73 14.65 -11.10
C ASN A 200 20.52 15.71 -10.00
N ARG A 201 21.56 16.52 -9.75
CA ARG A 201 21.57 17.53 -8.67
C ARG A 201 20.41 18.54 -8.75
N LYS A 202 20.00 18.96 -9.98
CA LYS A 202 18.91 19.94 -10.15
C LYS A 202 17.57 19.36 -9.70
N ARG A 203 17.25 18.12 -10.11
CA ARG A 203 16.02 17.44 -9.69
C ARG A 203 16.06 17.10 -8.20
N PHE A 204 17.19 16.66 -7.69
CA PHE A 204 17.37 16.43 -6.26
C PHE A 204 17.08 17.70 -5.45
N ALA A 205 17.67 18.85 -5.80
CA ALA A 205 17.45 20.11 -5.11
C ALA A 205 15.97 20.55 -5.17
N LEU A 206 15.34 20.47 -6.36
CA LEU A 206 13.91 20.78 -6.51
C LEU A 206 13.03 19.84 -5.67
N TRP A 207 13.38 18.54 -5.61
CA TRP A 207 12.66 17.57 -4.78
C TRP A 207 12.77 17.90 -3.29
N ILE A 208 13.97 18.22 -2.80
CA ILE A 208 14.19 18.61 -1.39
C ILE A 208 13.37 19.86 -1.05
N LEU A 209 13.39 20.88 -1.92
CA LEU A 209 12.61 22.09 -1.72
C LEU A 209 11.10 21.79 -1.67
N SER A 210 10.60 21.01 -2.63
CA SER A 210 9.19 20.59 -2.65
C SER A 210 8.81 19.76 -1.43
N SER A 211 9.68 18.82 -1.03
CA SER A 211 9.46 17.98 0.16
C SER A 211 9.43 18.81 1.45
N GLY A 212 10.32 19.80 1.56
CA GLY A 212 10.31 20.76 2.68
C GLY A 212 9.01 21.56 2.74
N GLY A 213 8.52 22.05 1.59
CA GLY A 213 7.23 22.74 1.50
C GLY A 213 6.04 21.84 1.87
N ILE A 214 6.02 20.59 1.37
CA ILE A 214 4.98 19.61 1.69
C ILE A 214 5.01 19.29 3.19
N GLY A 215 6.19 19.05 3.76
CA GLY A 215 6.34 18.80 5.19
C GLY A 215 5.88 19.99 6.03
N TYR A 216 6.27 21.19 5.67
CA TYR A 216 5.81 22.41 6.33
C TYR A 216 4.28 22.51 6.33
N LEU A 217 3.63 22.32 5.18
CA LEU A 217 2.16 22.36 5.06
C LEU A 217 1.49 21.26 5.90
N TYR A 218 2.09 20.07 5.95
CA TYR A 218 1.55 18.96 6.74
C TYR A 218 1.60 19.24 8.25
N PHE A 219 2.71 19.78 8.75
CA PHE A 219 2.90 20.06 10.18
C PHE A 219 2.37 21.43 10.63
N LEU A 220 1.87 22.26 9.70
CA LEU A 220 1.28 23.55 10.04
C LEU A 220 0.08 23.35 10.97
N ASN A 221 0.14 23.91 12.20
CA ASN A 221 -0.89 23.75 13.24
C ASN A 221 -1.16 22.26 13.61
N TYR A 222 -0.14 21.40 13.51
CA TYR A 222 -0.26 20.00 13.94
C TYR A 222 -0.23 19.91 15.46
N ILE A 223 -1.20 19.20 16.03
CA ILE A 223 -1.29 18.92 17.47
C ILE A 223 -1.08 17.43 17.67
N GLN A 224 -0.11 17.06 18.49
CA GLN A 224 0.12 15.65 18.80
C GLN A 224 -1.04 15.12 19.67
N PRO A 225 -1.74 14.05 19.25
CA PRO A 225 -2.80 13.47 20.07
C PRO A 225 -2.26 12.84 21.34
N GLU A 226 -2.94 13.05 22.45
CA GLU A 226 -2.58 12.47 23.77
C GLU A 226 -2.97 10.99 23.91
N SER A 227 -3.70 10.43 22.95
CA SER A 227 -4.40 9.15 23.06
C SER A 227 -3.56 7.90 22.80
N ASN A 228 -2.31 8.03 22.37
CA ASN A 228 -1.48 6.86 22.11
C ASN A 228 -0.77 6.41 23.40
N PRO A 229 -0.97 5.14 23.84
CA PRO A 229 -0.27 4.64 25.02
C PRO A 229 1.24 4.63 24.80
N GLU A 230 1.99 5.07 25.82
CA GLU A 230 3.43 4.99 25.78
C GLU A 230 3.89 3.53 25.58
N SER A 231 4.80 3.33 24.64
CA SER A 231 5.37 2.00 24.43
C SER A 231 6.37 1.68 25.53
N LYS A 232 6.04 0.67 26.35
CA LYS A 232 6.95 0.06 27.32
C LYS A 232 7.69 -1.15 26.74
N ALA A 233 7.60 -1.36 25.43
CA ALA A 233 8.22 -2.51 24.77
C ALA A 233 9.75 -2.43 24.82
N SER A 234 10.39 -3.51 25.22
CA SER A 234 11.86 -3.63 25.17
C SER A 234 12.36 -3.65 23.71
N LEU A 235 13.64 -3.36 23.50
CA LEU A 235 14.25 -3.42 22.16
C LEU A 235 14.02 -4.80 21.48
N ILE A 236 14.12 -5.88 22.25
CA ILE A 236 13.87 -7.25 21.72
C ILE A 236 12.42 -7.40 21.27
N GLN A 237 11.46 -6.86 21.99
CA GLN A 237 10.05 -6.88 21.60
C GLN A 237 9.81 -6.04 20.35
N LEU A 238 10.43 -4.86 20.24
CA LEU A 238 10.35 -4.03 19.03
C LEU A 238 10.94 -4.75 17.82
N VAL A 239 12.08 -5.43 17.95
CA VAL A 239 12.65 -6.23 16.87
C VAL A 239 11.73 -7.40 16.48
N LYS A 240 11.17 -8.13 17.46
CA LYS A 240 10.18 -9.19 17.18
C LYS A 240 8.94 -8.63 16.46
N GLY A 241 8.42 -7.50 16.93
CA GLY A 241 7.29 -6.82 16.28
C GLY A 241 7.61 -6.36 14.86
N TYR A 242 8.82 -5.84 14.64
CA TYR A 242 9.29 -5.43 13.31
C TYR A 242 9.33 -6.63 12.33
N MET A 243 9.88 -7.76 12.75
CA MET A 243 9.90 -8.96 11.94
C MET A 243 8.49 -9.52 11.72
N ALA A 244 7.65 -9.56 12.77
CA ALA A 244 6.27 -10.01 12.66
C ALA A 244 5.47 -9.15 11.67
N PHE A 245 5.63 -7.83 11.69
CA PHE A 245 4.99 -6.92 10.73
C PHE A 245 5.39 -7.24 9.28
N LEU A 246 6.70 -7.39 9.01
CA LEU A 246 7.20 -7.72 7.67
C LEU A 246 6.70 -9.08 7.17
N GLY A 247 6.49 -10.04 8.07
CA GLY A 247 5.99 -11.37 7.74
C GLY A 247 4.48 -11.55 7.93
N SER A 248 3.73 -10.48 8.20
CA SER A 248 2.30 -10.56 8.55
C SER A 248 1.40 -11.18 7.47
N PHE A 249 1.86 -11.25 6.21
CA PHE A 249 1.16 -12.03 5.17
C PHE A 249 0.99 -13.50 5.55
N ALA A 250 1.90 -14.05 6.36
CA ALA A 250 1.91 -15.46 6.73
C ALA A 250 0.92 -15.82 7.84
N GLU A 251 0.24 -14.85 8.47
CA GLU A 251 -0.78 -15.12 9.49
C GLU A 251 -1.91 -16.02 8.98
N SER A 252 -2.24 -15.94 7.69
CA SER A 252 -3.30 -16.76 7.07
C SER A 252 -2.91 -18.23 6.86
N PHE A 253 -1.68 -18.62 7.15
CA PHE A 253 -1.27 -20.03 7.00
C PHE A 253 -1.81 -20.90 8.14
N PRO A 254 -2.15 -22.18 7.87
CA PRO A 254 -2.74 -23.09 8.85
C PRO A 254 -1.66 -23.61 9.81
N VAL A 255 -1.25 -22.81 10.77
CA VAL A 255 -0.21 -23.09 11.77
C VAL A 255 -0.73 -22.79 13.17
N LEU A 256 -0.12 -23.40 14.19
CA LEU A 256 -0.55 -23.23 15.59
C LEU A 256 -0.16 -21.87 16.18
N ASP A 257 1.03 -21.37 15.86
CA ASP A 257 1.53 -20.08 16.33
C ASP A 257 1.73 -19.12 15.17
N HIS A 258 0.69 -18.34 14.88
CA HIS A 258 0.68 -17.35 13.79
C HIS A 258 1.71 -16.25 14.00
N PHE A 259 1.91 -15.78 15.25
CA PHE A 259 2.85 -14.71 15.53
C PHE A 259 4.30 -15.16 15.30
N PHE A 260 4.65 -16.38 15.74
CA PHE A 260 5.97 -16.94 15.49
C PHE A 260 6.26 -17.13 14.00
N VAL A 261 5.28 -17.63 13.24
CA VAL A 261 5.44 -17.80 11.79
C VAL A 261 5.60 -16.44 11.10
N CYS A 262 4.88 -15.42 11.53
CA CYS A 262 5.09 -14.04 11.02
C CYS A 262 6.50 -13.55 11.33
N ILE A 263 7.06 -13.77 12.54
CA ILE A 263 8.45 -13.41 12.85
C ILE A 263 9.42 -14.15 11.93
N PHE A 264 9.25 -15.47 11.76
CA PHE A 264 10.14 -16.29 10.93
C PHE A 264 10.11 -15.83 9.46
N MET A 265 8.93 -15.72 8.87
CA MET A 265 8.77 -15.31 7.47
C MET A 265 9.21 -13.86 7.24
N GLY A 266 8.96 -12.97 8.20
CA GLY A 266 9.45 -11.60 8.16
C GLY A 266 10.95 -11.50 8.25
N THR A 267 11.60 -12.34 9.06
CA THR A 267 13.07 -12.41 9.12
C THR A 267 13.65 -12.84 7.78
N VAL A 268 13.09 -13.88 7.15
CA VAL A 268 13.50 -14.33 5.82
C VAL A 268 13.32 -13.19 4.79
N LEU A 269 12.14 -12.56 4.78
CA LEU A 269 11.83 -11.49 3.83
C LEU A 269 12.70 -10.25 4.05
N PHE A 270 13.03 -9.91 5.30
CA PHE A 270 13.98 -8.86 5.65
C PHE A 270 15.38 -9.15 5.10
N LEU A 271 15.93 -10.35 5.34
CA LEU A 271 17.26 -10.72 4.85
C LEU A 271 17.33 -10.69 3.33
N VAL A 272 16.29 -11.19 2.64
CA VAL A 272 16.19 -11.13 1.17
C VAL A 272 16.16 -9.67 0.70
N SER A 273 15.34 -8.81 1.32
CA SER A 273 15.24 -7.41 0.92
C SER A 273 16.51 -6.61 1.18
N ILE A 274 17.22 -6.87 2.28
CA ILE A 274 18.53 -6.25 2.54
C ILE A 274 19.59 -6.72 1.53
N SER A 275 19.58 -8.01 1.18
CA SER A 275 20.48 -8.55 0.13
C SER A 275 20.23 -7.88 -1.23
N ILE A 276 18.95 -7.72 -1.60
CA ILE A 276 18.54 -7.02 -2.83
C ILE A 276 19.01 -5.55 -2.78
N ALA A 277 18.69 -4.84 -1.69
CA ALA A 277 19.07 -3.43 -1.52
C ALA A 277 20.58 -3.22 -1.60
N SER A 278 21.36 -4.07 -0.91
CA SER A 278 22.84 -4.02 -0.95
C SER A 278 23.39 -4.26 -2.36
N THR A 279 22.81 -5.23 -3.10
CA THR A 279 23.19 -5.51 -4.49
C THR A 279 22.89 -4.31 -5.40
N ILE A 280 21.73 -3.68 -5.24
CA ILE A 280 21.36 -2.49 -6.03
C ILE A 280 22.31 -1.33 -5.72
N ILE A 281 22.53 -1.04 -4.44
CA ILE A 281 23.43 0.02 -4.00
C ILE A 281 24.83 -0.18 -4.58
N PHE A 282 25.37 -1.40 -4.50
CA PHE A 282 26.67 -1.74 -5.05
C PHE A 282 26.73 -1.50 -6.58
N ARG A 283 25.71 -1.93 -7.33
CA ARG A 283 25.61 -1.68 -8.79
C ARG A 283 25.53 -0.18 -9.13
N VAL A 284 24.79 0.59 -8.34
CA VAL A 284 24.68 2.05 -8.53
C VAL A 284 26.02 2.73 -8.37
N PHE A 285 26.77 2.40 -7.30
CA PHE A 285 28.09 3.00 -7.05
C PHE A 285 29.14 2.59 -8.09
N GLN A 286 29.09 1.37 -8.58
CA GLN A 286 29.98 0.94 -9.68
C GLN A 286 29.56 1.47 -11.05
N ASN A 287 28.42 2.15 -11.16
CA ASN A 287 27.78 2.55 -12.43
C ASN A 287 27.64 1.40 -13.45
N ASN A 288 27.46 0.17 -12.95
CA ASN A 288 27.45 -1.07 -13.74
C ASN A 288 26.04 -1.40 -14.23
N TYR A 289 25.52 -0.54 -15.14
CA TYR A 289 24.22 -0.74 -15.78
C TYR A 289 24.34 -0.84 -17.28
N GLN A 290 23.86 -1.95 -17.84
CA GLN A 290 23.78 -2.14 -19.30
C GLN A 290 22.72 -1.24 -19.95
N THR A 291 21.63 -0.92 -19.24
CA THR A 291 20.51 -0.13 -19.73
C THR A 291 19.97 0.81 -18.67
N GLN A 292 19.37 1.91 -19.11
CA GLN A 292 18.66 2.85 -18.20
C GLN A 292 17.42 2.20 -17.58
N THR A 293 16.77 1.28 -18.31
CA THR A 293 15.62 0.51 -17.81
C THR A 293 16.01 -0.34 -16.60
N ALA A 294 17.16 -1.06 -16.67
CA ALA A 294 17.66 -1.85 -15.54
C ALA A 294 17.92 -0.95 -14.32
N LYS A 295 18.56 0.22 -14.52
CA LYS A 295 18.78 1.18 -13.44
C LYS A 295 17.47 1.70 -12.83
N ALA A 296 16.48 2.05 -13.66
CA ALA A 296 15.17 2.55 -13.18
C ALA A 296 14.43 1.47 -12.38
N THR A 297 14.47 0.23 -12.84
CA THR A 297 13.88 -0.91 -12.13
C THR A 297 14.54 -1.15 -10.77
N ASP A 298 15.87 -1.18 -10.73
CA ASP A 298 16.63 -1.34 -9.50
C ASP A 298 16.30 -0.21 -8.51
N LEU A 299 16.29 1.03 -8.96
CA LEU A 299 15.95 2.18 -8.11
C LEU A 299 14.51 2.11 -7.60
N PHE A 300 13.53 1.69 -8.43
CA PHE A 300 12.16 1.49 -7.96
C PHE A 300 12.07 0.40 -6.88
N CYS A 301 12.72 -0.75 -7.09
CA CYS A 301 12.74 -1.83 -6.10
C CYS A 301 13.40 -1.36 -4.78
N LEU A 302 14.53 -0.67 -4.87
CA LEU A 302 15.21 -0.08 -3.71
C LEU A 302 14.29 0.90 -2.97
N GLY A 303 13.64 1.82 -3.71
CA GLY A 303 12.71 2.79 -3.14
C GLY A 303 11.52 2.12 -2.45
N THR A 304 10.95 1.08 -3.06
CA THR A 304 9.83 0.34 -2.44
C THR A 304 10.28 -0.40 -1.18
N ILE A 305 11.46 -1.04 -1.20
CA ILE A 305 12.03 -1.68 0.01
C ILE A 305 12.23 -0.63 1.11
N MET A 306 12.86 0.50 0.81
CA MET A 306 13.07 1.57 1.80
C MET A 306 11.75 2.11 2.36
N PHE A 307 10.74 2.29 1.50
CA PHE A 307 9.42 2.75 1.91
C PHE A 307 8.75 1.77 2.87
N VAL A 308 8.77 0.47 2.56
CA VAL A 308 8.18 -0.56 3.42
C VAL A 308 8.93 -0.69 4.74
N LEU A 309 10.27 -0.78 4.71
CA LEU A 309 11.08 -0.91 5.91
C LEU A 309 10.94 0.33 6.82
N GLY A 310 10.91 1.53 6.23
CA GLY A 310 10.69 2.77 6.96
C GLY A 310 9.27 2.84 7.56
N THR A 311 8.24 2.46 6.80
CA THR A 311 6.86 2.39 7.32
C THR A 311 6.76 1.40 8.47
N THR A 312 7.36 0.21 8.33
CA THR A 312 7.41 -0.79 9.41
C THR A 312 8.01 -0.21 10.68
N LEU A 313 9.14 0.52 10.57
CA LEU A 313 9.80 1.14 11.72
C LEU A 313 8.87 2.13 12.43
N VAL A 314 8.25 3.03 11.68
CA VAL A 314 7.35 4.05 12.23
C VAL A 314 6.12 3.43 12.88
N VAL A 315 5.49 2.43 12.22
CA VAL A 315 4.30 1.78 12.74
C VAL A 315 4.62 0.95 13.98
N VAL A 316 5.70 0.18 13.98
CA VAL A 316 6.10 -0.63 15.15
C VAL A 316 6.40 0.27 16.34
N TYR A 317 7.16 1.34 16.16
CA TYR A 317 7.44 2.29 17.22
C TYR A 317 6.16 2.94 17.77
N GLY A 318 5.27 3.39 16.89
CA GLY A 318 4.05 4.11 17.28
C GLY A 318 2.92 3.22 17.80
N ARG A 319 2.94 1.90 17.52
CA ARG A 319 1.84 0.99 17.86
C ARG A 319 2.22 -0.13 18.84
N ALA A 320 3.48 -0.28 19.20
CA ALA A 320 3.92 -1.31 20.15
C ALA A 320 3.26 -1.16 21.53
N GLY A 321 2.82 0.04 21.91
CA GLY A 321 2.07 0.30 23.14
C GLY A 321 0.70 -0.38 23.21
N PHE A 322 0.11 -0.72 22.07
CA PHE A 322 -1.17 -1.46 21.96
C PHE A 322 -1.00 -2.99 22.01
N GLY A 323 0.23 -3.50 22.11
CA GLY A 323 0.57 -4.90 22.06
C GLY A 323 1.12 -5.35 20.69
N LEU A 324 2.07 -6.30 20.74
CA LEU A 324 2.79 -6.72 19.52
C LEU A 324 1.89 -7.42 18.49
N GLU A 325 0.83 -8.10 18.93
CA GLU A 325 -0.10 -8.78 18.02
C GLU A 325 -0.90 -7.81 17.15
N THR A 326 -1.06 -6.56 17.59
CA THR A 326 -1.70 -5.52 16.77
C THR A 326 -0.89 -5.18 15.52
N LEU A 327 0.39 -5.55 15.47
CA LEU A 327 1.29 -5.30 14.34
C LEU A 327 1.07 -6.26 13.17
N ILE A 328 0.40 -7.41 13.38
CA ILE A 328 0.06 -8.36 12.32
C ILE A 328 -1.39 -8.26 11.85
N THR A 329 -2.15 -7.25 12.32
CA THR A 329 -3.54 -7.04 11.90
C THR A 329 -3.67 -6.79 10.39
N SER A 330 -4.82 -7.10 9.85
CA SER A 330 -5.14 -6.98 8.42
C SER A 330 -4.82 -5.60 7.84
N ARG A 331 -4.94 -4.53 8.64
CA ARG A 331 -4.65 -3.14 8.21
C ARG A 331 -3.24 -2.93 7.68
N TYR A 332 -2.27 -3.66 8.19
CA TYR A 332 -0.85 -3.46 7.88
C TYR A 332 -0.29 -4.48 6.90
N LYS A 333 -0.99 -5.59 6.62
CA LYS A 333 -0.50 -6.66 5.75
C LYS A 333 -0.18 -6.24 4.33
N ILE A 334 -0.76 -5.13 3.87
CA ILE A 334 -0.46 -4.56 2.55
C ILE A 334 1.04 -4.28 2.36
N TYR A 335 1.75 -3.85 3.42
CA TYR A 335 3.20 -3.58 3.35
C TYR A 335 4.01 -4.87 3.25
N SER A 336 3.62 -5.91 3.98
CA SER A 336 4.22 -7.24 3.93
C SER A 336 4.05 -7.86 2.53
N VAL A 337 2.84 -7.82 1.97
CA VAL A 337 2.54 -8.29 0.61
C VAL A 337 3.30 -7.48 -0.45
N LEU A 338 3.37 -6.15 -0.29
CA LEU A 338 4.11 -5.28 -1.19
C LEU A 338 5.60 -5.63 -1.24
N LEU A 339 6.21 -5.91 -0.07
CA LEU A 339 7.62 -6.32 0.01
C LEU A 339 7.85 -7.65 -0.70
N LEU A 340 6.94 -8.62 -0.49
CA LEU A 340 6.99 -9.92 -1.16
C LEU A 340 6.90 -9.78 -2.69
N ILE A 341 5.97 -8.96 -3.20
CA ILE A 341 5.86 -8.66 -4.64
C ILE A 341 7.13 -7.97 -5.15
N THR A 342 7.69 -7.03 -4.41
CA THR A 342 8.92 -6.32 -4.81
C THR A 342 10.11 -7.26 -4.93
N CYS A 343 10.28 -8.18 -3.97
CA CYS A 343 11.29 -9.23 -4.03
C CYS A 343 11.07 -10.15 -5.25
N TYR A 344 9.83 -10.57 -5.50
CA TYR A 344 9.49 -11.36 -6.70
C TYR A 344 9.87 -10.62 -7.99
N ILE A 345 9.43 -9.38 -8.15
CA ILE A 345 9.71 -8.56 -9.35
C ILE A 345 11.22 -8.43 -9.58
N TYR A 346 11.98 -8.14 -8.52
CA TYR A 346 13.44 -8.04 -8.64
C TYR A 346 14.08 -9.37 -9.06
N LEU A 347 13.69 -10.47 -8.42
CA LEU A 347 14.30 -11.79 -8.64
C LEU A 347 13.94 -12.40 -10.00
N VAL A 348 12.75 -12.13 -10.55
CA VAL A 348 12.33 -12.69 -11.85
C VAL A 348 13.06 -12.03 -13.03
N ILE A 349 13.55 -10.78 -12.89
CA ILE A 349 14.17 -10.03 -13.98
C ILE A 349 15.47 -10.66 -14.51
N PRO A 350 16.42 -11.13 -13.69
CA PRO A 350 17.63 -11.75 -14.20
C PRO A 350 17.42 -13.15 -14.77
N ILE A 351 16.35 -13.86 -14.40
CA ILE A 351 16.11 -15.25 -14.84
C ILE A 351 15.81 -15.30 -16.34
N ARG A 352 16.48 -16.15 -17.08
CA ARG A 352 16.35 -16.32 -18.54
C ARG A 352 16.30 -17.80 -18.91
N GLY A 353 15.95 -18.07 -20.18
CA GLY A 353 15.99 -19.43 -20.73
C GLY A 353 14.97 -20.37 -20.11
N SER A 354 15.33 -21.65 -20.01
CA SER A 354 14.47 -22.74 -19.55
C SER A 354 14.03 -22.64 -18.07
N PHE A 355 14.77 -21.89 -17.25
CA PHE A 355 14.45 -21.73 -15.83
C PHE A 355 13.33 -20.70 -15.56
N LEU A 356 13.03 -19.82 -16.52
CA LEU A 356 12.05 -18.75 -16.30
C LEU A 356 10.62 -19.30 -16.07
N SER A 357 10.20 -20.24 -16.92
CA SER A 357 8.84 -20.78 -16.82
C SER A 357 8.62 -21.56 -15.52
N PRO A 358 9.45 -22.55 -15.14
CA PRO A 358 9.26 -23.27 -13.88
C PRO A 358 9.35 -22.35 -12.65
N TYR A 359 10.23 -21.35 -12.66
CA TYR A 359 10.28 -20.36 -11.58
C TYR A 359 8.95 -19.60 -11.42
N ILE A 360 8.42 -19.03 -12.52
CA ILE A 360 7.15 -18.29 -12.47
C ILE A 360 5.99 -19.23 -12.08
N THR A 361 5.99 -20.47 -12.57
CA THR A 361 4.96 -21.47 -12.20
C THR A 361 5.02 -21.80 -10.71
N GLY A 362 6.21 -21.97 -10.15
CA GLY A 362 6.37 -22.20 -8.71
C GLY A 362 5.87 -21.02 -7.86
N ILE A 363 6.25 -19.80 -8.25
CA ILE A 363 5.77 -18.58 -7.56
C ILE A 363 4.24 -18.42 -7.75
N LEU A 364 3.70 -18.74 -8.92
CA LEU A 364 2.25 -18.70 -9.13
C LEU A 364 1.52 -19.71 -8.22
N ALA A 365 2.02 -20.93 -8.11
CA ALA A 365 1.45 -21.93 -7.20
C ALA A 365 1.44 -21.42 -5.75
N LEU A 366 2.56 -20.85 -5.27
CA LEU A 366 2.64 -20.24 -3.94
C LEU A 366 1.68 -19.05 -3.78
N SER A 367 1.55 -18.21 -4.80
CA SER A 367 0.65 -17.04 -4.78
C SER A 367 -0.83 -17.45 -4.73
N VAL A 368 -1.21 -18.49 -5.50
CA VAL A 368 -2.55 -19.07 -5.46
C VAL A 368 -2.83 -19.71 -4.09
N THR A 369 -1.89 -20.48 -3.56
CA THR A 369 -2.01 -21.10 -2.23
C THR A 369 -2.18 -20.04 -1.14
N PHE A 370 -1.38 -18.98 -1.16
CA PHE A 370 -1.54 -17.84 -0.25
C PHE A 370 -2.92 -17.19 -0.39
N ASN A 371 -3.37 -16.96 -1.62
CA ASN A 371 -4.68 -16.35 -1.88
C ASN A 371 -5.80 -17.22 -1.30
N VAL A 372 -5.79 -18.54 -1.58
CA VAL A 372 -6.78 -19.50 -1.04
C VAL A 372 -6.76 -19.51 0.48
N PHE A 373 -5.58 -19.57 1.12
CA PHE A 373 -5.49 -19.53 2.58
C PHE A 373 -5.99 -18.21 3.16
N SER A 374 -5.71 -17.07 2.48
CA SER A 374 -6.23 -15.79 2.95
C SER A 374 -7.76 -15.74 2.97
N TYR A 375 -8.42 -16.31 1.96
CA TYR A 375 -9.88 -16.42 1.94
C TYR A 375 -10.38 -17.40 2.99
N HIS A 376 -9.78 -18.57 3.07
CA HIS A 376 -10.19 -19.59 4.05
C HIS A 376 -10.11 -19.05 5.49
N TYR A 377 -9.03 -18.35 5.83
CA TYR A 377 -8.79 -17.86 7.19
C TYR A 377 -9.66 -16.63 7.51
N HIS A 378 -9.79 -15.66 6.59
CA HIS A 378 -10.42 -14.38 6.90
C HIS A 378 -11.91 -14.26 6.51
N LEU A 379 -12.52 -15.27 5.84
CA LEU A 379 -13.96 -15.21 5.57
C LEU A 379 -14.80 -15.17 6.83
N VAL A 380 -14.37 -15.80 7.89
CA VAL A 380 -15.06 -15.77 9.20
C VAL A 380 -15.02 -14.37 9.81
N ASP A 381 -13.88 -13.67 9.70
CA ASP A 381 -13.72 -12.31 10.21
C ASP A 381 -14.66 -11.33 9.46
N VAL A 382 -14.70 -11.45 8.14
CA VAL A 382 -15.56 -10.64 7.27
C VAL A 382 -17.04 -10.88 7.56
N HIS A 383 -17.42 -12.15 7.74
CA HIS A 383 -18.79 -12.52 8.10
C HIS A 383 -19.19 -11.95 9.48
N ASN A 384 -18.29 -12.05 10.46
CA ASN A 384 -18.51 -11.50 11.80
C ASN A 384 -18.59 -9.96 11.77
N LEU A 385 -17.73 -9.31 11.01
CA LEU A 385 -17.79 -7.85 10.80
C LEU A 385 -19.14 -7.42 10.24
N ARG A 386 -19.62 -8.10 9.19
CA ARG A 386 -20.95 -7.80 8.62
C ARG A 386 -22.06 -7.94 9.64
N LYS A 387 -22.05 -9.04 10.43
CA LYS A 387 -23.03 -9.26 11.50
C LYS A 387 -22.99 -8.15 12.55
N MET A 388 -21.79 -7.80 13.02
CA MET A 388 -21.58 -6.75 14.02
C MET A 388 -22.17 -5.42 13.53
N LEU A 389 -21.79 -4.96 12.34
CA LEU A 389 -22.26 -3.71 11.78
C LEU A 389 -23.79 -3.70 11.57
N THR A 390 -24.37 -4.81 11.11
CA THR A 390 -25.81 -4.92 10.92
C THR A 390 -26.57 -4.88 12.25
N MET A 391 -26.04 -5.49 13.31
CA MET A 391 -26.62 -5.44 14.66
C MET A 391 -26.51 -4.04 15.26
N GLU A 392 -25.38 -3.36 15.08
CA GLU A 392 -25.21 -1.96 15.50
C GLU A 392 -26.25 -1.06 14.85
N GLN A 393 -26.44 -1.16 13.54
CA GLN A 393 -27.49 -0.39 12.83
C GLN A 393 -28.88 -0.66 13.41
N PHE A 394 -29.23 -1.92 13.67
CA PHE A 394 -30.54 -2.29 14.22
C PHE A 394 -30.80 -1.69 15.61
N ASN A 395 -29.76 -1.51 16.42
CA ASN A 395 -29.87 -0.89 17.73
C ASN A 395 -29.99 0.65 17.68
N TRP A 396 -29.72 1.30 16.52
CA TRP A 396 -29.81 2.76 16.33
C TRP A 396 -31.10 3.19 15.61
N THR A 397 -31.86 2.24 15.05
CA THR A 397 -33.16 2.47 14.39
C THR A 397 -34.31 2.14 15.30
#